data_cd9ba71289ad6be42cfdf9f940d3d33b
#
_entry.id   cd9ba71289ad6be42cfdf9f940d3d33b
#
_cell.length_a   1.000
_cell.length_b   1.000
_cell.length_c   1.000
_cell.angle_alpha   90.00
_cell.angle_beta   90.00
_cell.angle_gamma   90.00
#
_symmetry.space_group_name_H-M   'P 1'
#
loop_
_entity.id
_entity.type
_entity.pdbx_description
1 polymer ?
#
loop_
_entity_poly.entity_id
_entity_poly.type
_entity_poly.pdbx_seq_one_letter_code
_entity_poly.pdbx_strand_id
1 'polypeptide(L)'
;MIAEVIVDIAAGETDRIYDYLCDDDIKAGSRVRAPFGGKIVSGFVMRLKETSDVPPGRLKRVFPCSDGLPALNPECLALAGKLTARYRVPMALSLRLFLPSEMRAGKVRELKKNYASLLVPLSEMSLSKTAKNQRGAAEYLEKNGKTECGFLNGLFPGGVAALEKKGYALVKKEQLLRDPYKGLEVEHFDRELTEDQRRAVERIERDERTVQLLHGVTGSGKTEIYLTLIAKCLKEGKSSIFLVPEISLTPQMLSQLRAR
;
A
#
# COMPACT_ATOMS: atom_id res chain seq x y z
N MET A 1 -27.97 9.79 0.94
CA MET A 1 -27.17 9.62 2.17
C MET A 1 -26.48 10.93 2.54
N ILE A 2 -26.22 11.14 3.82
CA ILE A 2 -25.46 12.29 4.36
C ILE A 2 -24.12 11.79 4.87
N ALA A 3 -23.03 12.45 4.42
CA ALA A 3 -21.69 12.21 4.92
C ALA A 3 -21.33 13.29 5.95
N GLU A 4 -20.90 12.88 7.12
CA GLU A 4 -20.26 13.73 8.11
C GLU A 4 -18.79 13.84 7.82
N VAL A 5 -18.33 15.03 7.45
CA VAL A 5 -16.98 15.26 6.90
C VAL A 5 -16.18 16.21 7.78
N ILE A 6 -14.96 15.83 8.09
CA ILE A 6 -13.89 16.71 8.56
C ILE A 6 -13.13 17.22 7.34
N VAL A 7 -13.10 18.54 7.13
CA VAL A 7 -12.30 19.14 6.05
C VAL A 7 -10.82 19.10 6.42
N ASP A 8 -9.94 18.82 5.43
CA ASP A 8 -8.49 18.71 5.63
C ASP A 8 -7.81 20.09 5.74
N ILE A 9 -8.31 20.89 6.69
CA ILE A 9 -7.78 22.22 7.02
C ILE A 9 -7.34 22.19 8.48
N ALA A 10 -6.04 22.47 8.72
CA ALA A 10 -5.45 22.42 10.05
C ALA A 10 -5.66 23.71 10.85
N ALA A 11 -6.89 24.20 10.93
CA ALA A 11 -7.24 25.38 11.71
C ALA A 11 -8.31 25.02 12.74
N GLY A 12 -8.16 25.48 13.97
CA GLY A 12 -9.09 25.17 15.06
C GLY A 12 -10.54 25.58 14.77
N GLU A 13 -10.76 26.70 14.08
CA GLU A 13 -12.07 27.19 13.70
C GLU A 13 -12.82 26.27 12.73
N THR A 14 -12.09 25.48 11.94
CA THR A 14 -12.65 24.52 10.97
C THR A 14 -12.71 23.10 11.49
N ASP A 15 -12.23 22.85 12.71
CA ASP A 15 -12.15 21.52 13.33
C ASP A 15 -13.52 21.09 13.89
N ARG A 16 -14.47 20.93 12.99
CA ARG A 16 -15.82 20.44 13.28
C ARG A 16 -16.33 19.59 12.13
N ILE A 17 -17.32 18.79 12.42
CA ILE A 17 -18.02 17.96 11.44
C ILE A 17 -18.98 18.83 10.63
N TYR A 18 -18.95 18.64 9.32
CA TYR A 18 -19.85 19.26 8.36
C TYR A 18 -20.64 18.21 7.60
N ASP A 19 -21.94 18.44 7.47
CA ASP A 19 -22.85 17.57 6.74
C ASP A 19 -22.84 17.88 5.25
N TYR A 20 -22.73 16.83 4.44
CA TYR A 20 -22.78 16.91 2.98
C TYR A 20 -23.65 15.81 2.40
N LEU A 21 -24.26 16.05 1.25
CA LEU A 21 -24.84 15.01 0.43
C LEU A 21 -23.73 14.13 -0.18
N CYS A 22 -23.92 12.82 -0.22
CA CYS A 22 -23.00 11.91 -0.83
C CYS A 22 -23.71 10.82 -1.64
N ASP A 23 -22.95 10.20 -2.56
CA ASP A 23 -23.40 9.05 -3.34
C ASP A 23 -23.14 7.75 -2.56
N ASP A 24 -23.75 6.65 -2.99
CA ASP A 24 -23.77 5.37 -2.25
C ASP A 24 -22.42 4.63 -2.26
N ASP A 25 -21.50 5.01 -3.14
CA ASP A 25 -20.14 4.48 -3.19
C ASP A 25 -19.20 5.05 -2.11
N ILE A 26 -19.60 6.14 -1.47
CA ILE A 26 -18.83 6.79 -0.39
C ILE A 26 -19.10 6.07 0.94
N LYS A 27 -18.03 5.72 1.63
CA LYS A 27 -18.04 5.00 2.92
C LYS A 27 -17.35 5.82 4.01
N ALA A 28 -17.59 5.45 5.27
CA ALA A 28 -16.79 5.99 6.37
C ALA A 28 -15.30 5.72 6.13
N GLY A 29 -14.45 6.70 6.40
CA GLY A 29 -13.03 6.68 6.10
C GLY A 29 -12.66 7.13 4.68
N SER A 30 -13.63 7.28 3.78
CA SER A 30 -13.37 7.76 2.41
C SER A 30 -12.82 9.18 2.41
N ARG A 31 -11.85 9.42 1.51
CA ARG A 31 -11.44 10.78 1.17
C ARG A 31 -12.39 11.35 0.14
N VAL A 32 -12.78 12.59 0.37
CA VAL A 32 -13.71 13.30 -0.50
C VAL A 32 -13.20 14.71 -0.82
N ARG A 33 -13.73 15.25 -1.89
CA ARG A 33 -13.58 16.67 -2.26
C ARG A 33 -14.86 17.39 -1.86
N ALA A 34 -14.75 18.31 -0.92
CA ALA A 34 -15.90 19.01 -0.33
C ALA A 34 -15.87 20.51 -0.70
N PRO A 35 -17.00 21.10 -1.15
CA PRO A 35 -17.12 22.54 -1.33
C PRO A 35 -17.12 23.24 0.04
N PHE A 36 -16.08 24.03 0.32
CA PHE A 36 -15.91 24.73 1.59
C PHE A 36 -15.30 26.12 1.39
N GLY A 37 -15.88 27.18 1.98
CA GLY A 37 -15.38 28.54 1.88
C GLY A 37 -15.20 29.07 0.43
N GLY A 38 -16.09 28.68 -0.49
CA GLY A 38 -15.99 29.07 -1.90
C GLY A 38 -14.96 28.30 -2.70
N LYS A 39 -14.26 27.31 -2.10
CA LYS A 39 -13.26 26.45 -2.74
C LYS A 39 -13.63 24.98 -2.59
N ILE A 40 -12.98 24.12 -3.35
CA ILE A 40 -13.07 22.68 -3.16
C ILE A 40 -11.82 22.24 -2.38
N VAL A 41 -12.02 21.65 -1.22
CA VAL A 41 -10.98 21.16 -0.33
C VAL A 41 -11.09 19.63 -0.16
N SER A 42 -10.02 18.99 0.24
CA SER A 42 -10.07 17.58 0.65
C SER A 42 -10.74 17.47 2.02
N GLY A 43 -11.37 16.33 2.27
CA GLY A 43 -11.96 16.00 3.57
C GLY A 43 -12.01 14.49 3.78
N PHE A 44 -12.34 14.09 4.99
CA PHE A 44 -12.48 12.70 5.41
C PHE A 44 -13.89 12.45 5.91
N VAL A 45 -14.54 11.42 5.42
CA VAL A 45 -15.86 11.00 5.89
C VAL A 45 -15.69 10.27 7.21
N MET A 46 -16.24 10.81 8.28
CA MET A 46 -16.17 10.20 9.61
C MET A 46 -17.24 9.14 9.79
N ARG A 47 -18.46 9.42 9.34
CA ARG A 47 -19.58 8.47 9.32
C ARG A 47 -20.63 8.88 8.30
N LEU A 48 -21.56 7.97 8.05
CA LEU A 48 -22.74 8.22 7.22
C LEU A 48 -24.00 8.24 8.10
N LYS A 49 -25.00 9.03 7.71
CA LYS A 49 -26.32 9.11 8.36
C LYS A 49 -27.41 9.37 7.32
N GLU A 50 -28.65 9.15 7.69
CA GLU A 50 -29.79 9.33 6.77
C GLU A 50 -30.30 10.77 6.76
N THR A 51 -30.23 11.44 7.89
CA THR A 51 -30.81 12.78 8.10
C THR A 51 -29.76 13.78 8.56
N SER A 52 -30.04 15.07 8.35
CA SER A 52 -29.18 16.19 8.76
C SER A 52 -30.09 17.32 9.33
N ASP A 53 -29.57 18.01 10.33
CA ASP A 53 -30.19 19.22 10.86
C ASP A 53 -30.00 20.45 9.94
N VAL A 54 -29.14 20.31 8.92
CA VAL A 54 -28.91 21.37 7.93
C VAL A 54 -30.06 21.36 6.92
N PRO A 55 -30.69 22.51 6.64
CA PRO A 55 -31.77 22.59 5.64
C PRO A 55 -31.33 22.04 4.29
N PRO A 56 -32.16 21.24 3.59
CA PRO A 56 -31.78 20.55 2.34
C PRO A 56 -31.21 21.50 1.27
N GLY A 57 -31.70 22.72 1.14
CA GLY A 57 -31.20 23.71 0.18
C GLY A 57 -29.81 24.27 0.51
N ARG A 58 -29.29 24.01 1.71
CA ARG A 58 -27.94 24.43 2.12
C ARG A 58 -26.93 23.29 2.09
N LEU A 59 -27.37 22.05 2.00
CA LEU A 59 -26.51 20.90 1.90
C LEU A 59 -25.80 20.89 0.52
N LYS A 60 -24.50 20.89 0.54
CA LYS A 60 -23.67 20.74 -0.66
C LYS A 60 -23.32 19.28 -0.85
N ARG A 61 -22.95 18.88 -2.06
CA ARG A 61 -22.54 17.51 -2.38
C ARG A 61 -21.01 17.39 -2.32
N VAL A 62 -20.52 16.30 -1.75
CA VAL A 62 -19.12 15.87 -1.87
C VAL A 62 -18.92 15.03 -3.12
N PHE A 63 -17.69 14.98 -3.57
CA PHE A 63 -17.23 14.16 -4.70
C PHE A 63 -16.17 13.16 -4.23
N PRO A 64 -16.16 11.92 -4.70
CA PRO A 64 -15.12 10.97 -4.36
C PRO A 64 -13.75 11.47 -4.88
N CYS A 65 -12.69 11.12 -4.18
CA CYS A 65 -11.33 11.28 -4.70
C CYS A 65 -11.04 10.14 -5.69
N SER A 66 -10.65 10.48 -6.92
CA SER A 66 -10.37 9.53 -8.00
C SER A 66 -8.95 8.95 -7.97
N ASP A 67 -8.31 8.93 -6.82
CA ASP A 67 -6.92 8.47 -6.66
C ASP A 67 -6.77 6.96 -6.43
N GLY A 68 -7.89 6.23 -6.31
CA GLY A 68 -7.91 4.79 -6.10
C GLY A 68 -7.41 4.35 -4.73
N LEU A 69 -7.17 5.28 -3.81
CA LEU A 69 -6.75 4.94 -2.45
C LEU A 69 -7.93 4.37 -1.66
N PRO A 70 -7.70 3.33 -0.84
CA PRO A 70 -8.73 2.78 0.02
C PRO A 70 -9.16 3.80 1.09
N ALA A 71 -10.38 3.66 1.58
CA ALA A 71 -10.86 4.37 2.75
C ALA A 71 -10.01 4.02 3.99
N LEU A 72 -9.87 4.96 4.92
CA LEU A 72 -9.31 4.68 6.23
C LEU A 72 -10.20 3.66 6.95
N ASN A 73 -9.59 2.67 7.56
CA ASN A 73 -10.34 1.67 8.31
C ASN A 73 -10.92 2.25 9.61
N PRO A 74 -11.90 1.59 10.24
CA PRO A 74 -12.51 2.07 11.49
C PRO A 74 -11.52 2.26 12.64
N GLU A 75 -10.46 1.45 12.70
CA GLU A 75 -9.41 1.56 13.72
C GLU A 75 -8.62 2.87 13.56
N CYS A 76 -8.28 3.27 12.33
CA CYS A 76 -7.63 4.55 12.05
C CYS A 76 -8.49 5.73 12.48
N LEU A 77 -9.80 5.68 12.18
CA LEU A 77 -10.74 6.72 12.60
C LEU A 77 -10.86 6.80 14.13
N ALA A 78 -10.98 5.66 14.80
CA ALA A 78 -11.03 5.59 16.27
C ALA A 78 -9.72 6.09 16.89
N LEU A 79 -8.57 5.73 16.33
CA LEU A 79 -7.26 6.19 16.80
C LEU A 79 -7.09 7.70 16.58
N ALA A 80 -7.52 8.24 15.43
CA ALA A 80 -7.55 9.69 15.21
C ALA A 80 -8.33 10.42 16.29
N GLY A 81 -9.51 9.91 16.66
CA GLY A 81 -10.32 10.46 17.74
C GLY A 81 -9.61 10.46 19.10
N LYS A 82 -8.94 9.35 19.44
CA LYS A 82 -8.13 9.24 20.68
C LYS A 82 -6.95 10.22 20.69
N LEU A 83 -6.26 10.38 19.56
CA LEU A 83 -5.14 11.33 19.42
C LEU A 83 -5.60 12.77 19.57
N THR A 84 -6.70 13.14 18.88
CA THR A 84 -7.33 14.46 19.01
C THR A 84 -7.70 14.76 20.47
N ALA A 85 -8.37 13.85 21.15
CA ALA A 85 -8.76 14.02 22.54
C ALA A 85 -7.55 14.09 23.49
N ARG A 86 -6.54 13.24 23.29
CA ARG A 86 -5.36 13.16 24.16
C ARG A 86 -4.44 14.36 24.02
N TYR A 87 -4.20 14.81 22.79
CA TYR A 87 -3.21 15.87 22.50
C TYR A 87 -3.84 17.22 22.19
N ARG A 88 -5.18 17.31 22.21
CA ARG A 88 -5.95 18.53 21.92
C ARG A 88 -5.55 19.18 20.59
N VAL A 89 -5.31 18.36 19.59
CA VAL A 89 -5.00 18.79 18.22
C VAL A 89 -6.24 18.66 17.33
N PRO A 90 -6.36 19.46 16.26
CA PRO A 90 -7.44 19.30 15.29
C PRO A 90 -7.54 17.90 14.72
N MET A 91 -8.76 17.39 14.53
CA MET A 91 -9.03 16.06 13.96
C MET A 91 -8.36 15.87 12.61
N ALA A 92 -8.36 16.91 11.77
CA ALA A 92 -7.66 16.90 10.48
C ALA A 92 -6.17 16.55 10.61
N LEU A 93 -5.48 17.06 11.65
CA LEU A 93 -4.06 16.73 11.90
C LEU A 93 -3.89 15.27 12.32
N SER A 94 -4.76 14.75 13.17
CA SER A 94 -4.74 13.34 13.57
C SER A 94 -4.97 12.40 12.38
N LEU A 95 -5.91 12.74 11.49
CA LEU A 95 -6.20 11.96 10.27
C LEU A 95 -5.03 11.99 9.28
N ARG A 96 -4.28 13.09 9.21
CA ARG A 96 -3.09 13.23 8.37
C ARG A 96 -1.98 12.22 8.70
N LEU A 97 -1.91 11.74 9.93
CA LEU A 97 -0.91 10.74 10.33
C LEU A 97 -1.05 9.40 9.61
N PHE A 98 -2.25 9.08 9.13
CA PHE A 98 -2.52 7.82 8.41
C PHE A 98 -2.27 7.92 6.89
N LEU A 99 -2.03 9.12 6.37
CA LEU A 99 -1.85 9.36 4.93
C LEU A 99 -0.67 10.29 4.68
N PRO A 100 0.39 9.83 4.01
CA PRO A 100 1.50 10.69 3.56
C PRO A 100 1.02 11.90 2.74
N SER A 101 1.79 12.98 2.77
CA SER A 101 1.44 14.25 2.09
C SER A 101 1.17 14.07 0.60
N GLU A 102 1.97 13.25 -0.07
CA GLU A 102 1.85 12.94 -1.50
C GLU A 102 0.54 12.22 -1.82
N MET A 103 0.14 11.29 -0.95
CA MET A 103 -1.15 10.60 -1.07
C MET A 103 -2.32 11.58 -0.87
N ARG A 104 -2.22 12.44 0.14
CA ARG A 104 -3.26 13.47 0.40
C ARG A 104 -3.39 14.47 -0.76
N ALA A 105 -2.29 14.81 -1.40
CA ALA A 105 -2.27 15.66 -2.58
C ALA A 105 -2.73 14.98 -3.88
N GLY A 106 -3.07 13.67 -3.84
CA GLY A 106 -3.46 12.91 -5.03
C GLY A 106 -2.32 12.68 -6.03
N LYS A 107 -1.07 12.85 -5.59
CA LYS A 107 0.13 12.71 -6.45
C LYS A 107 0.62 11.28 -6.56
N VAL A 108 0.25 10.43 -5.62
CA VAL A 108 0.63 9.01 -5.63
C VAL A 108 -0.38 8.24 -6.48
N ARG A 109 0.13 7.54 -7.48
CA ARG A 109 -0.65 6.62 -8.31
C ARG A 109 -0.03 5.24 -8.21
N GLU A 110 -0.88 4.21 -8.20
CA GLU A 110 -0.41 2.85 -8.37
C GLU A 110 0.35 2.74 -9.69
N LEU A 111 1.59 2.30 -9.61
CA LEU A 111 2.35 1.98 -10.81
C LEU A 111 1.83 0.64 -11.34
N LYS A 112 1.19 0.67 -12.51
CA LYS A 112 0.66 -0.53 -13.18
C LYS A 112 1.44 -0.76 -14.47
N LYS A 113 1.82 -2.01 -14.71
CA LYS A 113 2.42 -2.45 -15.98
C LYS A 113 1.56 -3.53 -16.61
N ASN A 114 1.56 -3.58 -17.93
CA ASN A 114 0.88 -4.62 -18.67
C ASN A 114 1.80 -5.81 -18.83
N TYR A 115 1.31 -6.99 -18.51
CA TYR A 115 1.99 -8.27 -18.71
C TYR A 115 1.19 -9.12 -19.67
N ALA A 116 1.90 -9.77 -20.58
CA ALA A 116 1.34 -10.73 -21.51
C ALA A 116 1.63 -12.17 -21.10
N SER A 117 0.68 -13.05 -21.28
CA SER A 117 0.83 -14.51 -21.17
C SER A 117 0.11 -15.19 -22.31
N LEU A 118 0.56 -16.35 -22.75
CA LEU A 118 -0.14 -17.14 -23.74
C LEU A 118 -1.38 -17.81 -23.13
N LEU A 119 -2.45 -17.91 -23.93
CA LEU A 119 -3.66 -18.66 -23.63
C LEU A 119 -3.62 -20.06 -24.24
N VAL A 120 -2.88 -20.21 -25.35
CA VAL A 120 -2.71 -21.47 -26.08
C VAL A 120 -1.24 -21.65 -26.43
N PRO A 121 -0.73 -22.89 -26.53
CA PRO A 121 0.63 -23.17 -26.92
C PRO A 121 0.88 -22.74 -28.38
N LEU A 122 2.14 -22.46 -28.73
CA LEU A 122 2.52 -22.01 -30.08
C LEU A 122 2.11 -23.00 -31.18
N SER A 123 2.11 -24.30 -30.87
CA SER A 123 1.72 -25.38 -31.79
C SER A 123 0.27 -25.31 -32.25
N GLU A 124 -0.60 -24.69 -31.46
CA GLU A 124 -2.04 -24.53 -31.76
C GLU A 124 -2.35 -23.18 -32.43
N MET A 125 -1.34 -22.32 -32.64
CA MET A 125 -1.54 -20.99 -33.21
C MET A 125 -1.45 -21.03 -34.75
N SER A 126 -2.46 -20.47 -35.41
CA SER A 126 -2.41 -20.22 -36.87
C SER A 126 -1.72 -18.87 -37.14
N LEU A 127 -0.40 -18.87 -37.23
CA LEU A 127 0.41 -17.68 -37.50
C LEU A 127 0.97 -17.73 -38.93
N SER A 128 0.79 -16.63 -39.68
CA SER A 128 1.37 -16.48 -41.04
C SER A 128 2.90 -16.56 -40.94
N LYS A 129 3.53 -17.14 -41.98
CA LYS A 129 5.01 -17.19 -42.11
C LYS A 129 5.63 -15.78 -42.16
N THR A 130 4.90 -14.79 -42.62
CA THR A 130 5.33 -13.39 -42.73
C THR A 130 5.19 -12.61 -41.40
N ALA A 131 4.46 -13.14 -40.43
CA ALA A 131 4.17 -12.46 -39.15
C ALA A 131 5.32 -12.65 -38.13
N LYS A 132 6.53 -12.21 -38.48
CA LYS A 132 7.75 -12.41 -37.68
C LYS A 132 7.61 -11.94 -36.23
N ASN A 133 7.07 -10.74 -35.99
CA ASN A 133 6.93 -10.20 -34.63
C ASN A 133 5.91 -10.97 -33.78
N GLN A 134 4.80 -11.45 -34.38
CA GLN A 134 3.83 -12.26 -33.65
C GLN A 134 4.42 -13.60 -33.24
N ARG A 135 5.15 -14.25 -34.16
CA ARG A 135 5.83 -15.52 -33.89
C ARG A 135 6.92 -15.35 -32.83
N GLY A 136 7.80 -14.36 -32.99
CA GLY A 136 8.86 -14.10 -32.01
C GLY A 136 8.31 -13.77 -30.62
N ALA A 137 7.22 -12.99 -30.51
CA ALA A 137 6.57 -12.72 -29.25
C ALA A 137 5.96 -13.99 -28.63
N ALA A 138 5.32 -14.85 -29.44
CA ALA A 138 4.75 -16.11 -28.97
C ALA A 138 5.85 -17.10 -28.51
N GLU A 139 6.91 -17.26 -29.28
CA GLU A 139 8.08 -18.09 -28.91
C GLU A 139 8.73 -17.62 -27.61
N TYR A 140 8.88 -16.30 -27.46
CA TYR A 140 9.43 -15.73 -26.24
C TYR A 140 8.54 -15.99 -25.03
N LEU A 141 7.23 -15.78 -25.18
CA LEU A 141 6.24 -16.03 -24.10
C LEU A 141 6.14 -17.51 -23.76
N GLU A 142 6.22 -18.42 -24.74
CA GLU A 142 6.22 -19.86 -24.48
C GLU A 142 7.42 -20.31 -23.66
N LYS A 143 8.60 -19.77 -23.99
CA LYS A 143 9.86 -20.12 -23.30
C LYS A 143 9.99 -19.48 -21.91
N ASN A 144 9.56 -18.22 -21.75
CA ASN A 144 9.82 -17.40 -20.55
C ASN A 144 8.56 -17.17 -19.70
N GLY A 145 7.40 -17.61 -20.17
CA GLY A 145 6.13 -17.39 -19.50
C GLY A 145 5.71 -15.92 -19.53
N LYS A 146 4.96 -15.53 -18.53
CA LYS A 146 4.40 -14.19 -18.37
C LYS A 146 5.49 -13.12 -18.38
N THR A 147 5.41 -12.17 -19.32
CA THR A 147 6.43 -11.14 -19.55
C THR A 147 5.82 -9.75 -19.71
N GLU A 148 6.55 -8.69 -19.32
CA GLU A 148 6.12 -7.30 -19.47
C GLU A 148 5.93 -6.90 -20.93
N CYS A 149 4.76 -6.32 -21.26
CA CYS A 149 4.44 -5.91 -22.64
C CYS A 149 5.39 -4.84 -23.19
N GLY A 150 5.88 -3.92 -22.33
CA GLY A 150 6.85 -2.91 -22.74
C GLY A 150 8.15 -3.53 -23.25
N PHE A 151 8.67 -4.52 -22.55
CA PHE A 151 9.85 -5.27 -22.95
C PHE A 151 9.62 -6.04 -24.27
N LEU A 152 8.51 -6.77 -24.36
CA LEU A 152 8.16 -7.52 -25.58
C LEU A 152 7.96 -6.62 -26.79
N ASN A 153 7.36 -5.44 -26.62
CA ASN A 153 7.18 -4.47 -27.71
C ASN A 153 8.51 -3.86 -28.18
N GLY A 154 9.53 -3.78 -27.31
CA GLY A 154 10.87 -3.41 -27.70
C GLY A 154 11.54 -4.44 -28.61
N LEU A 155 11.29 -5.73 -28.38
CA LEU A 155 11.84 -6.84 -29.19
C LEU A 155 10.99 -7.15 -30.42
N PHE A 156 9.68 -7.15 -30.27
CA PHE A 156 8.69 -7.57 -31.27
C PHE A 156 7.57 -6.52 -31.40
N PRO A 157 7.83 -5.37 -32.05
CA PRO A 157 6.86 -4.28 -32.17
C PRO A 157 5.51 -4.74 -32.70
N GLY A 158 4.43 -4.45 -31.93
CA GLY A 158 3.07 -4.82 -32.27
C GLY A 158 2.73 -6.32 -32.22
N GLY A 159 3.70 -7.18 -31.91
CA GLY A 159 3.53 -8.63 -31.87
C GLY A 159 2.51 -9.06 -30.80
N VAL A 160 2.65 -8.54 -29.58
CA VAL A 160 1.76 -8.85 -28.45
C VAL A 160 0.33 -8.41 -28.72
N ALA A 161 0.12 -7.19 -29.21
CA ALA A 161 -1.23 -6.67 -29.52
C ALA A 161 -1.92 -7.50 -30.60
N ALA A 162 -1.17 -7.97 -31.59
CA ALA A 162 -1.70 -8.82 -32.65
C ALA A 162 -2.04 -10.23 -32.15
N LEU A 163 -1.28 -10.79 -31.19
CA LEU A 163 -1.61 -12.07 -30.54
C LEU A 163 -2.85 -11.93 -29.67
N GLU A 164 -2.97 -10.84 -28.91
CA GLU A 164 -4.15 -10.55 -28.09
C GLU A 164 -5.40 -10.41 -28.96
N LYS A 165 -5.34 -9.66 -30.06
CA LYS A 165 -6.45 -9.49 -31.01
C LYS A 165 -6.92 -10.82 -31.62
N LYS A 166 -6.02 -11.81 -31.78
CA LYS A 166 -6.34 -13.16 -32.26
C LYS A 166 -6.79 -14.11 -31.16
N GLY A 167 -6.84 -13.68 -29.91
CA GLY A 167 -7.20 -14.52 -28.76
C GLY A 167 -6.11 -15.52 -28.33
N TYR A 168 -4.87 -15.36 -28.79
CA TYR A 168 -3.76 -16.26 -28.45
C TYR A 168 -2.99 -15.82 -27.20
N ALA A 169 -3.07 -14.54 -26.85
CA ALA A 169 -2.45 -13.99 -25.66
C ALA A 169 -3.45 -13.20 -24.81
N LEU A 170 -3.20 -13.15 -23.51
CA LEU A 170 -3.95 -12.36 -22.55
C LEU A 170 -3.04 -11.27 -21.99
N VAL A 171 -3.46 -10.02 -22.10
CA VAL A 171 -2.77 -8.88 -21.47
C VAL A 171 -3.50 -8.49 -20.20
N LYS A 172 -2.80 -8.60 -19.05
CA LYS A 172 -3.31 -8.17 -17.75
C LYS A 172 -2.50 -6.99 -17.24
N LYS A 173 -3.21 -6.01 -16.70
CA LYS A 173 -2.61 -4.88 -16.00
C LYS A 173 -2.36 -5.27 -14.56
N GLU A 174 -1.10 -5.27 -14.14
CA GLU A 174 -0.70 -5.65 -12.79
C GLU A 174 0.01 -4.52 -12.08
N GLN A 175 -0.21 -4.46 -10.78
CA GLN A 175 0.45 -3.50 -9.91
C GLN A 175 1.94 -3.83 -9.81
N LEU A 176 2.79 -2.86 -10.09
CA LEU A 176 4.22 -2.98 -9.86
C LEU A 176 4.56 -2.52 -8.45
N LEU A 177 4.93 -3.45 -7.60
CA LEU A 177 5.55 -3.11 -6.32
C LEU A 177 6.99 -2.64 -6.60
N ARG A 178 7.26 -1.38 -6.27
CA ARG A 178 8.63 -0.86 -6.34
C ARG A 178 9.44 -1.47 -5.20
N ASP A 179 10.48 -2.17 -5.52
CA ASP A 179 11.54 -2.50 -4.56
C ASP A 179 12.70 -1.53 -4.76
N PRO A 180 12.81 -0.47 -3.92
CA PRO A 180 13.88 0.53 -4.04
C PRO A 180 15.25 -0.05 -3.75
N TYR A 181 15.32 -1.27 -3.24
CA TYR A 181 16.54 -1.97 -2.84
C TYR A 181 16.85 -3.17 -3.74
N LYS A 182 16.19 -3.27 -4.90
CA LYS A 182 16.47 -4.30 -5.91
C LYS A 182 17.90 -4.13 -6.42
N GLY A 183 18.75 -5.10 -6.14
CA GLY A 183 20.18 -5.09 -6.55
C GLY A 183 21.18 -4.82 -5.42
N LEU A 184 20.71 -4.66 -4.16
CA LEU A 184 21.62 -4.75 -3.02
C LEU A 184 22.16 -6.17 -2.95
N GLU A 185 23.47 -6.31 -3.11
CA GLU A 185 24.17 -7.55 -2.80
C GLU A 185 24.11 -7.80 -1.30
N VAL A 186 23.75 -9.02 -0.94
CA VAL A 186 23.54 -9.40 0.45
C VAL A 186 24.50 -10.55 0.75
N GLU A 187 25.43 -10.33 1.65
CA GLU A 187 26.21 -11.42 2.22
C GLU A 187 25.35 -12.14 3.26
N HIS A 188 25.19 -13.45 3.10
CA HIS A 188 24.50 -14.28 4.09
C HIS A 188 25.40 -14.47 5.32
N PHE A 189 24.97 -13.94 6.44
CA PHE A 189 25.62 -14.15 7.74
C PHE A 189 24.70 -14.97 8.64
N ASP A 190 25.05 -16.20 8.86
CA ASP A 190 24.44 -17.01 9.92
C ASP A 190 25.17 -16.70 11.23
N ARG A 191 24.50 -15.99 12.15
CA ARG A 191 25.00 -15.75 13.48
C ARG A 191 24.23 -16.60 14.48
N GLU A 192 24.96 -17.39 15.24
CA GLU A 192 24.38 -18.09 16.37
C GLU A 192 24.04 -17.12 17.50
N LEU A 193 22.87 -17.32 18.09
CA LEU A 193 22.48 -16.55 19.28
C LEU A 193 23.35 -16.94 20.47
N THR A 194 23.77 -15.95 21.24
CA THR A 194 24.36 -16.20 22.56
C THR A 194 23.33 -16.84 23.50
N GLU A 195 23.76 -17.42 24.58
CA GLU A 195 22.88 -18.05 25.56
C GLU A 195 21.84 -17.07 26.12
N ASP A 196 22.26 -15.83 26.44
CA ASP A 196 21.34 -14.79 26.92
C ASP A 196 20.33 -14.34 25.89
N GLN A 197 20.72 -14.25 24.61
CA GLN A 197 19.82 -13.94 23.51
C GLN A 197 18.80 -15.06 23.30
N ARG A 198 19.23 -16.32 23.37
CA ARG A 198 18.35 -17.49 23.26
C ARG A 198 17.31 -17.51 24.38
N ARG A 199 17.74 -17.28 25.62
CA ARG A 199 16.82 -17.15 26.78
C ARG A 199 15.83 -16.01 26.60
N ALA A 200 16.27 -14.87 26.03
CA ALA A 200 15.40 -13.73 25.77
C ALA A 200 14.31 -14.09 24.72
N VAL A 201 14.69 -14.76 23.64
CA VAL A 201 13.74 -15.24 22.62
C VAL A 201 12.72 -16.20 23.24
N GLU A 202 13.18 -17.22 23.97
CA GLU A 202 12.29 -18.19 24.62
C GLU A 202 11.32 -17.52 25.62
N ARG A 203 11.80 -16.53 26.36
CA ARG A 203 10.97 -15.79 27.31
C ARG A 203 9.89 -14.99 26.59
N ILE A 204 10.24 -14.29 25.49
CA ILE A 204 9.30 -13.54 24.68
C ILE A 204 8.21 -14.45 24.09
N GLU A 205 8.58 -15.64 23.66
CA GLU A 205 7.64 -16.60 23.06
C GLU A 205 6.69 -17.25 24.07
N ARG A 206 7.14 -17.45 25.29
CA ARG A 206 6.29 -18.01 26.36
C ARG A 206 5.36 -17.01 27.02
N ASP A 207 5.61 -15.73 26.81
CA ASP A 207 4.88 -14.66 27.46
C ASP A 207 3.64 -14.29 26.60
N GLU A 208 2.46 -14.47 27.17
CA GLU A 208 1.17 -14.18 26.51
C GLU A 208 0.85 -12.68 26.44
N ARG A 209 1.67 -11.82 27.02
CA ARG A 209 1.45 -10.37 27.01
C ARG A 209 1.64 -9.81 25.61
N THR A 210 0.74 -8.93 25.20
CA THR A 210 0.76 -8.28 23.89
C THR A 210 1.87 -7.24 23.73
N VAL A 211 2.41 -6.71 24.84
CA VAL A 211 3.48 -5.72 24.85
C VAL A 211 4.61 -6.19 25.75
N GLN A 212 5.81 -6.25 25.20
CA GLN A 212 7.01 -6.67 25.92
C GLN A 212 8.13 -5.65 25.71
N LEU A 213 8.93 -5.42 26.75
CA LEU A 213 10.10 -4.55 26.71
C LEU A 213 11.37 -5.39 26.68
N LEU A 214 12.12 -5.33 25.56
CA LEU A 214 13.48 -5.86 25.49
C LEU A 214 14.48 -4.76 25.86
N HIS A 215 15.03 -4.83 27.07
CA HIS A 215 16.01 -3.89 27.57
C HIS A 215 17.43 -4.45 27.44
N GLY A 216 18.38 -3.63 26.98
CA GLY A 216 19.78 -4.01 26.82
C GLY A 216 20.63 -2.82 26.34
N VAL A 217 21.92 -2.84 26.67
CA VAL A 217 22.88 -1.80 26.25
C VAL A 217 23.06 -1.77 24.73
N THR A 218 23.64 -0.70 24.21
CA THR A 218 24.02 -0.61 22.80
C THR A 218 25.05 -1.70 22.50
N GLY A 219 24.88 -2.39 21.34
CA GLY A 219 25.77 -3.49 20.97
C GLY A 219 25.46 -4.85 21.61
N SER A 220 24.47 -4.97 22.50
CA SER A 220 24.08 -6.25 23.13
C SER A 220 23.43 -7.27 22.15
N GLY A 221 23.28 -6.90 20.90
CA GLY A 221 22.70 -7.77 19.87
C GLY A 221 21.17 -7.88 19.90
N LYS A 222 20.45 -6.86 20.41
CA LYS A 222 18.98 -6.82 20.36
C LYS A 222 18.42 -7.05 18.95
N THR A 223 19.11 -6.57 17.93
CA THR A 223 18.74 -6.78 16.51
C THR A 223 18.68 -8.25 16.15
N GLU A 224 19.61 -9.08 16.64
CA GLU A 224 19.60 -10.52 16.39
C GLU A 224 18.35 -11.21 16.96
N ILE A 225 17.91 -10.78 18.14
CA ILE A 225 16.67 -11.26 18.76
C ILE A 225 15.47 -10.89 17.88
N TYR A 226 15.39 -9.62 17.40
CA TYR A 226 14.31 -9.19 16.51
C TYR A 226 14.31 -9.97 15.19
N LEU A 227 15.47 -10.15 14.55
CA LEU A 227 15.59 -10.90 13.31
C LEU A 227 15.14 -12.36 13.47
N THR A 228 15.50 -12.99 14.60
CA THR A 228 15.09 -14.35 14.94
C THR A 228 13.56 -14.46 15.09
N LEU A 229 12.94 -13.52 15.80
CA LEU A 229 11.50 -13.48 15.99
C LEU A 229 10.75 -13.20 14.67
N ILE A 230 11.27 -12.30 13.83
CA ILE A 230 10.74 -12.01 12.50
C ILE A 230 10.79 -13.26 11.62
N ALA A 231 11.94 -13.94 11.56
CA ALA A 231 12.11 -15.18 10.77
C ALA A 231 11.11 -16.27 11.21
N LYS A 232 10.85 -16.37 12.52
CA LYS A 232 9.85 -17.31 13.06
C LYS A 232 8.43 -16.93 12.63
N CYS A 233 8.04 -15.66 12.76
CA CYS A 233 6.73 -15.18 12.30
C CYS A 233 6.52 -15.47 10.81
N LEU A 234 7.54 -15.27 9.97
CA LEU A 234 7.47 -15.56 8.54
C LEU A 234 7.30 -17.06 8.26
N LYS A 235 8.00 -17.93 9.00
CA LYS A 235 7.83 -19.40 8.90
C LYS A 235 6.42 -19.85 9.27
N GLU A 236 5.76 -19.13 10.18
CA GLU A 236 4.35 -19.36 10.56
C GLU A 236 3.35 -18.75 9.56
N GLY A 237 3.80 -18.19 8.43
CA GLY A 237 2.95 -17.52 7.44
C GLY A 237 2.41 -16.16 7.90
N LYS A 238 2.96 -15.60 8.96
CA LYS A 238 2.62 -14.27 9.48
C LYS A 238 3.51 -13.19 8.86
N SER A 239 3.13 -11.93 9.00
CA SER A 239 3.94 -10.77 8.64
C SER A 239 4.47 -10.05 9.87
N SER A 240 5.55 -9.27 9.70
CA SER A 240 6.14 -8.47 10.77
C SER A 240 6.34 -7.03 10.31
N ILE A 241 6.20 -6.09 11.23
CA ILE A 241 6.53 -4.68 11.00
C ILE A 241 7.71 -4.33 11.93
N PHE A 242 8.82 -3.92 11.33
CA PHE A 242 10.01 -3.49 12.05
C PHE A 242 10.19 -1.97 11.93
N LEU A 243 10.01 -1.25 13.03
CA LEU A 243 10.14 0.21 13.09
C LEU A 243 11.54 0.59 13.53
N VAL A 244 12.20 1.44 12.75
CA VAL A 244 13.53 2.00 13.06
C VAL A 244 13.45 3.51 13.19
N PRO A 245 14.07 4.11 14.23
CA PRO A 245 13.95 5.55 14.50
C PRO A 245 14.74 6.42 13.52
N GLU A 246 15.77 5.89 12.87
CA GLU A 246 16.68 6.65 12.03
C GLU A 246 16.76 6.09 10.60
N ILE A 247 16.55 6.96 9.61
CA ILE A 247 16.63 6.60 8.20
C ILE A 247 18.05 6.19 7.78
N SER A 248 19.08 6.76 8.41
CA SER A 248 20.48 6.48 8.11
C SER A 248 20.91 5.03 8.38
N LEU A 249 20.26 4.34 9.32
CA LEU A 249 20.52 2.94 9.65
C LEU A 249 19.79 1.96 8.72
N THR A 250 18.88 2.42 7.90
CA THR A 250 17.99 1.59 7.08
C THR A 250 18.74 0.71 6.06
N PRO A 251 19.77 1.18 5.31
CA PRO A 251 20.49 0.34 4.36
C PRO A 251 21.20 -0.85 5.02
N GLN A 252 21.88 -0.62 6.14
CA GLN A 252 22.57 -1.67 6.89
C GLN A 252 21.59 -2.68 7.49
N MET A 253 20.51 -2.20 8.08
CA MET A 253 19.46 -3.04 8.64
C MET A 253 18.75 -3.86 7.56
N LEU A 254 18.49 -3.27 6.38
CA LEU A 254 17.91 -3.96 5.23
C LEU A 254 18.83 -5.05 4.69
N SER A 255 20.14 -4.80 4.61
CA SER A 255 21.11 -5.85 4.26
C SER A 255 21.04 -7.03 5.22
N GLN A 256 20.98 -6.77 6.53
CA GLN A 256 20.84 -7.82 7.55
C GLN A 256 19.53 -8.58 7.45
N LEU A 257 18.40 -7.87 7.20
CA LEU A 257 17.09 -8.50 7.01
C LEU A 257 17.02 -9.38 5.75
N ARG A 258 17.72 -8.99 4.68
CA ARG A 258 17.77 -9.76 3.42
C ARG A 258 18.75 -10.92 3.48
N ALA A 259 19.75 -10.84 4.35
CA ALA A 259 20.76 -11.87 4.54
C ALA A 259 20.23 -13.13 5.23
N ARG A 260 19.04 -13.04 5.80
CA ARG A 260 18.34 -14.10 6.54
C ARG A 260 16.96 -14.40 5.98
#